data_3039939fa0f5542e304c016362bf8f4d
#
_entry.id   3039939fa0f5542e304c016362bf8f4d
#
_cell.length_a   1.000
_cell.length_b   1.000
_cell.length_c   1.000
_cell.angle_alpha   90.00
_cell.angle_beta   90.00
_cell.angle_gamma   90.00
#
_symmetry.space_group_name_H-M   'P 1'
#
loop_
_entity.id
_entity.type
_entity.pdbx_description
1 polymer ?
#
loop_
_entity_poly.entity_id
_entity_poly.type
_entity_poly.pdbx_seq_one_letter_code
_entity_poly.pdbx_strand_id
1 'polypeptide(L)'
;MQRPSIPIPDTPGSYQFKDEQGGVIYVGKAVNLRSRVGSYFADPQTLHPRTAKMMSVATTVEWIEVRNEVEALILEYNLIKEHRPRFNIRLRDDKSYPFLAITLDEEWPRAMVMRGRRRKGTKYFGPYVNAWVIRDTLELVLRTFPVRTCSNGVFKQHNRLGRPCLLFHIEKCICPCVANVN
;
A
#
# COMPACT_ATOMS: atom_id res chain seq x y z
N MET A 1 24.16 11.21 15.21
CA MET A 1 23.20 12.29 14.87
C MET A 1 22.74 12.99 16.14
N GLN A 2 22.67 14.34 16.16
CA GLN A 2 22.08 15.10 17.26
C GLN A 2 20.56 15.27 17.03
N ARG A 3 19.81 15.46 18.14
CA ARG A 3 18.38 15.74 18.06
C ARG A 3 18.13 17.05 17.32
N PRO A 4 17.11 17.16 16.44
CA PRO A 4 16.79 18.41 15.75
C PRO A 4 16.54 19.55 16.73
N SER A 5 17.08 20.72 16.41
CA SER A 5 16.84 21.97 17.18
C SER A 5 15.43 22.54 16.94
N ILE A 6 14.83 22.20 15.80
CA ILE A 6 13.46 22.61 15.46
C ILE A 6 12.49 21.70 16.19
N PRO A 7 11.42 22.24 16.81
CA PRO A 7 10.42 21.44 17.49
C PRO A 7 9.68 20.53 16.50
N ILE A 8 9.67 19.23 16.78
CA ILE A 8 8.94 18.25 15.98
C ILE A 8 7.45 18.33 16.34
N PRO A 9 6.54 18.43 15.36
CA PRO A 9 5.11 18.59 15.62
C PRO A 9 4.45 17.30 16.16
N ASP A 10 3.32 17.46 16.83
CA ASP A 10 2.51 16.34 17.37
C ASP A 10 1.47 15.81 16.36
N THR A 11 1.67 16.10 15.08
CA THR A 11 0.76 15.76 13.98
C THR A 11 1.15 14.47 13.30
N PRO A 12 0.24 13.82 12.54
CA PRO A 12 0.58 12.73 11.63
C PRO A 12 1.52 13.20 10.53
N GLY A 13 2.38 12.30 10.06
CA GLY A 13 3.30 12.63 8.97
C GLY A 13 4.21 11.49 8.54
N SER A 14 5.04 11.79 7.55
CA SER A 14 6.14 10.96 7.13
C SER A 14 7.47 11.66 7.42
N TYR A 15 8.49 10.89 7.79
CA TYR A 15 9.81 11.41 8.11
C TYR A 15 10.90 10.63 7.37
N GLN A 16 12.01 11.31 7.10
CA GLN A 16 13.13 10.80 6.32
C GLN A 16 14.43 11.03 7.07
N PHE A 17 15.22 9.98 7.27
CA PHE A 17 16.61 10.11 7.72
C PHE A 17 17.52 10.18 6.49
N LYS A 18 18.45 11.12 6.50
CA LYS A 18 19.43 11.33 5.44
C LYS A 18 20.85 11.11 5.96
N ASP A 19 21.74 10.68 5.08
CA ASP A 19 23.17 10.58 5.36
C ASP A 19 23.91 11.92 5.07
N GLU A 20 25.22 11.90 5.26
CA GLU A 20 26.08 13.08 5.08
C GLU A 20 26.04 13.66 3.66
N GLN A 21 25.72 12.83 2.67
CA GLN A 21 25.59 13.23 1.26
C GLN A 21 24.17 13.72 0.91
N GLY A 22 23.27 13.80 1.89
CA GLY A 22 21.88 14.18 1.69
C GLY A 22 21.00 13.05 1.11
N GLY A 23 21.53 11.84 0.94
CA GLY A 23 20.80 10.68 0.46
C GLY A 23 19.81 10.17 1.50
N VAL A 24 18.56 9.90 1.07
CA VAL A 24 17.53 9.34 1.95
C VAL A 24 17.86 7.88 2.23
N ILE A 25 18.16 7.56 3.50
CA ILE A 25 18.55 6.22 3.95
C ILE A 25 17.42 5.46 4.62
N TYR A 26 16.41 6.15 5.15
CA TYR A 26 15.23 5.57 5.77
C TYR A 26 14.05 6.53 5.67
N VAL A 27 12.86 5.99 5.44
CA VAL A 27 11.59 6.70 5.47
C VAL A 27 10.65 5.97 6.44
N GLY A 28 9.87 6.70 7.21
CA GLY A 28 8.85 6.14 8.09
C GLY A 28 7.63 7.03 8.18
N LYS A 29 6.51 6.45 8.63
CA LYS A 29 5.30 7.17 8.97
C LYS A 29 5.11 7.28 10.48
N ALA A 30 4.35 8.27 10.92
CA ALA A 30 3.93 8.44 12.29
C ALA A 30 2.49 8.94 12.37
N VAL A 31 1.77 8.51 13.40
CA VAL A 31 0.52 9.16 13.85
C VAL A 31 0.85 10.42 14.66
N ASN A 32 1.98 10.40 15.35
CA ASN A 32 2.55 11.52 16.08
C ASN A 32 4.05 11.58 15.78
N LEU A 33 4.47 12.57 15.00
CA LEU A 33 5.86 12.74 14.55
C LEU A 33 6.82 12.94 15.72
N ARG A 34 6.45 13.77 16.74
CA ARG A 34 7.29 14.04 17.92
C ARG A 34 7.61 12.77 18.68
N SER A 35 6.59 11.98 19.00
CA SER A 35 6.76 10.73 19.72
C SER A 35 7.61 9.74 18.91
N ARG A 36 7.29 9.57 17.62
CA ARG A 36 7.95 8.59 16.76
C ARG A 36 9.39 8.95 16.44
N VAL A 37 9.65 10.17 15.99
CA VAL A 37 11.01 10.63 15.69
C VAL A 37 11.83 10.72 16.98
N GLY A 38 11.22 11.17 18.08
CA GLY A 38 11.85 11.21 19.41
C GLY A 38 12.35 9.85 19.88
N SER A 39 11.65 8.76 19.56
CA SER A 39 12.04 7.40 19.96
C SER A 39 13.37 6.93 19.37
N TYR A 40 13.84 7.49 18.28
CA TYR A 40 15.16 7.19 17.70
C TYR A 40 16.33 7.80 18.47
N PHE A 41 16.06 8.80 19.31
CA PHE A 41 17.05 9.48 20.15
C PHE A 41 17.05 8.95 21.61
N ALA A 42 16.41 7.81 21.84
CA ALA A 42 16.51 7.07 23.10
C ALA A 42 17.92 6.47 23.26
N ASP A 43 18.20 5.91 24.45
CA ASP A 43 19.48 5.26 24.72
C ASP A 43 19.83 4.25 23.60
N PRO A 44 21.01 4.38 22.98
CA PRO A 44 21.46 3.47 21.91
C PRO A 44 21.42 1.98 22.31
N GLN A 45 21.56 1.66 23.59
CA GLN A 45 21.51 0.29 24.08
C GLN A 45 20.09 -0.31 24.06
N THR A 46 19.07 0.53 24.05
CA THR A 46 17.66 0.11 23.97
C THR A 46 17.15 0.00 22.53
N LEU A 47 17.91 0.52 21.55
CA LEU A 47 17.52 0.50 20.15
C LEU A 47 17.78 -0.89 19.54
N HIS A 48 16.85 -1.31 18.68
CA HIS A 48 17.08 -2.51 17.87
C HIS A 48 18.37 -2.35 17.04
N PRO A 49 19.25 -3.36 16.91
CA PRO A 49 20.58 -3.27 16.28
C PRO A 49 20.58 -2.60 14.91
N ARG A 50 19.54 -2.85 14.11
CA ARG A 50 19.36 -2.22 12.81
C ARG A 50 19.06 -0.73 12.89
N THR A 51 18.25 -0.33 13.87
CA THR A 51 17.94 1.10 14.12
C THR A 51 19.20 1.82 14.60
N ALA A 52 19.96 1.22 15.51
CA ALA A 52 21.22 1.75 15.95
C ALA A 52 22.21 1.92 14.78
N LYS A 53 22.30 0.94 13.88
CA LYS A 53 23.14 1.02 12.66
C LYS A 53 22.63 2.13 11.71
N MET A 54 21.32 2.31 11.55
CA MET A 54 20.78 3.42 10.77
C MET A 54 21.15 4.77 11.39
N MET A 55 20.95 4.92 12.70
CA MET A 55 21.25 6.16 13.43
C MET A 55 22.74 6.51 13.45
N SER A 56 23.66 5.52 13.39
CA SER A 56 25.11 5.78 13.28
C SER A 56 25.53 6.41 11.96
N VAL A 57 24.71 6.25 10.91
CA VAL A 57 24.98 6.80 9.56
C VAL A 57 24.13 8.05 9.27
N ALA A 58 22.98 8.17 9.94
CA ALA A 58 22.09 9.31 9.78
C ALA A 58 22.75 10.61 10.29
N THR A 59 22.62 11.68 9.52
CA THR A 59 23.10 13.02 9.89
C THR A 59 21.95 14.00 10.11
N THR A 60 20.88 13.89 9.34
CA THR A 60 19.70 14.75 9.42
C THR A 60 18.40 13.96 9.38
N VAL A 61 17.34 14.56 9.92
CA VAL A 61 15.97 14.07 9.79
C VAL A 61 15.07 15.23 9.35
N GLU A 62 14.27 14.95 8.35
CA GLU A 62 13.23 15.85 7.85
C GLU A 62 11.86 15.17 7.97
N TRP A 63 10.80 15.94 8.04
CA TRP A 63 9.42 15.43 8.10
C TRP A 63 8.47 16.27 7.28
N ILE A 64 7.39 15.65 6.87
CA ILE A 64 6.27 16.27 6.16
C ILE A 64 5.01 15.95 6.95
N GLU A 65 4.33 16.98 7.41
CA GLU A 65 3.05 16.88 8.12
C GLU A 65 1.92 16.58 7.14
N VAL A 66 0.97 15.78 7.56
CA VAL A 66 -0.24 15.46 6.82
C VAL A 66 -1.46 15.47 7.74
N ARG A 67 -2.67 15.43 7.18
CA ARG A 67 -3.91 15.57 7.93
C ARG A 67 -4.28 14.34 8.75
N ASN A 68 -3.88 13.14 8.31
CA ASN A 68 -4.28 11.88 8.93
C ASN A 68 -3.28 10.75 8.64
N GLU A 69 -3.47 9.63 9.32
CA GLU A 69 -2.60 8.44 9.19
C GLU A 69 -2.61 7.83 7.78
N VAL A 70 -3.73 7.91 7.07
CA VAL A 70 -3.85 7.35 5.71
C VAL A 70 -2.98 8.14 4.73
N GLU A 71 -2.99 9.48 4.84
CA GLU A 71 -2.09 10.32 4.04
C GLU A 71 -0.62 10.06 4.39
N ALA A 72 -0.30 9.89 5.69
CA ALA A 72 1.05 9.54 6.12
C ALA A 72 1.53 8.21 5.52
N LEU A 73 0.64 7.21 5.44
CA LEU A 73 0.93 5.92 4.82
C LEU A 73 1.20 6.04 3.31
N ILE A 74 0.35 6.79 2.61
CA ILE A 74 0.49 7.00 1.15
C ILE A 74 1.79 7.74 0.86
N LEU A 75 2.11 8.76 1.67
CA LEU A 75 3.32 9.54 1.55
C LEU A 75 4.57 8.70 1.81
N GLU A 76 4.60 7.92 2.92
CA GLU A 76 5.68 6.97 3.22
C GLU A 76 5.91 6.01 2.05
N TYR A 77 4.83 5.43 1.52
CA TYR A 77 4.91 4.51 0.38
C TYR A 77 5.53 5.16 -0.85
N ASN A 78 5.10 6.36 -1.21
CA ASN A 78 5.61 7.10 -2.37
C ASN A 78 7.09 7.46 -2.20
N LEU A 79 7.47 7.99 -1.04
CA LEU A 79 8.87 8.35 -0.72
C LEU A 79 9.79 7.12 -0.73
N ILE A 80 9.34 5.97 -0.23
CA ILE A 80 10.12 4.72 -0.30
C ILE A 80 10.30 4.25 -1.75
N LYS A 81 9.29 4.41 -2.60
CA LYS A 81 9.39 4.05 -4.03
C LYS A 81 10.31 4.99 -4.80
N GLU A 82 10.28 6.26 -4.49
CA GLU A 82 11.12 7.29 -5.09
C GLU A 82 12.59 7.11 -4.70
N HIS A 83 12.88 7.08 -3.40
CA HIS A 83 14.24 7.11 -2.88
C HIS A 83 14.87 5.71 -2.71
N ARG A 84 14.08 4.63 -2.65
CA ARG A 84 14.53 3.25 -2.41
C ARG A 84 15.53 3.13 -1.24
N PRO A 85 15.21 3.68 -0.06
CA PRO A 85 16.17 3.83 1.02
C PRO A 85 16.68 2.49 1.53
N ARG A 86 17.98 2.40 1.82
CA ARG A 86 18.67 1.14 2.15
C ARG A 86 18.22 0.47 3.45
N PHE A 87 17.68 1.23 4.39
CA PHE A 87 17.19 0.72 5.66
C PHE A 87 15.70 0.35 5.67
N ASN A 88 14.92 0.64 4.61
CA ASN A 88 13.56 0.17 4.46
C ASN A 88 13.52 -1.21 3.79
N ILE A 89 13.30 -2.28 4.58
CA ILE A 89 13.18 -3.63 4.01
C ILE A 89 11.75 -3.90 3.53
N ARG A 90 10.75 -3.58 4.37
CA ARG A 90 9.38 -4.06 4.16
C ARG A 90 8.64 -3.45 2.98
N LEU A 91 8.95 -2.22 2.58
CA LEU A 91 8.23 -1.50 1.52
C LEU A 91 9.02 -1.41 0.20
N ARG A 92 10.25 -1.92 0.17
CA ARG A 92 11.01 -2.03 -1.09
C ARG A 92 10.41 -3.05 -2.03
N ASP A 93 9.84 -4.12 -1.49
CA ASP A 93 9.05 -5.09 -2.23
C ASP A 93 7.57 -4.71 -2.18
N ASP A 94 6.90 -4.71 -3.33
CA ASP A 94 5.45 -4.41 -3.49
C ASP A 94 4.52 -5.40 -2.76
N LYS A 95 5.09 -6.37 -2.03
CA LYS A 95 4.37 -7.44 -1.34
C LYS A 95 3.70 -7.03 -0.02
N SER A 96 3.99 -5.84 0.51
CA SER A 96 3.63 -5.50 1.89
C SER A 96 2.21 -4.98 2.05
N TYR A 97 1.72 -4.14 1.14
CA TYR A 97 0.38 -3.56 1.21
C TYR A 97 -0.56 -4.09 0.14
N PRO A 98 -1.83 -4.34 0.48
CA PRO A 98 -2.85 -4.68 -0.50
C PRO A 98 -3.32 -3.43 -1.27
N PHE A 99 -3.71 -3.65 -2.51
CA PHE A 99 -4.33 -2.68 -3.41
C PHE A 99 -5.65 -3.25 -3.93
N LEU A 100 -6.64 -2.39 -4.14
CA LEU A 100 -7.71 -2.68 -5.07
C LEU A 100 -7.17 -2.45 -6.49
N ALA A 101 -7.28 -3.46 -7.34
CA ALA A 101 -6.79 -3.40 -8.71
C ALA A 101 -7.95 -3.66 -9.68
N ILE A 102 -7.99 -2.87 -10.76
CA ILE A 102 -8.94 -3.06 -11.87
C ILE A 102 -8.13 -3.22 -13.16
N THR A 103 -8.25 -4.36 -13.82
CA THR A 103 -7.61 -4.60 -15.12
C THR A 103 -8.36 -3.79 -16.19
N LEU A 104 -7.64 -2.98 -16.95
CA LEU A 104 -8.22 -2.15 -18.02
C LEU A 104 -7.80 -2.63 -19.41
N ASP A 105 -6.87 -3.57 -19.47
CA ASP A 105 -6.34 -4.20 -20.67
C ASP A 105 -7.06 -5.52 -21.03
N GLU A 106 -8.02 -5.94 -20.21
CA GLU A 106 -8.87 -7.09 -20.49
C GLU A 106 -10.20 -6.63 -21.11
N GLU A 107 -10.74 -7.36 -22.08
CA GLU A 107 -12.05 -7.11 -22.69
C GLU A 107 -13.16 -6.94 -21.63
N TRP A 108 -13.10 -7.77 -20.61
CA TRP A 108 -13.95 -7.67 -19.42
C TRP A 108 -13.12 -7.33 -18.20
N PRO A 109 -13.08 -6.06 -17.78
CA PRO A 109 -12.31 -5.62 -16.63
C PRO A 109 -12.60 -6.44 -15.38
N ARG A 110 -11.56 -6.74 -14.63
CA ARG A 110 -11.62 -7.52 -13.40
C ARG A 110 -11.25 -6.68 -12.19
N ALA A 111 -12.11 -6.67 -11.18
CA ALA A 111 -11.78 -6.10 -9.87
C ALA A 111 -11.20 -7.18 -8.94
N MET A 112 -10.10 -6.87 -8.26
CA MET A 112 -9.45 -7.81 -7.34
C MET A 112 -8.64 -7.09 -6.27
N VAL A 113 -8.50 -7.72 -5.10
CA VAL A 113 -7.52 -7.30 -4.09
C VAL A 113 -6.21 -8.04 -4.35
N MET A 114 -5.14 -7.32 -4.58
CA MET A 114 -3.83 -7.91 -4.85
C MET A 114 -2.71 -7.26 -4.04
N ARG A 115 -1.61 -8.00 -3.92
CA ARG A 115 -0.33 -7.53 -3.38
C ARG A 115 0.76 -7.83 -4.41
N GLY A 116 1.87 -7.15 -4.30
CA GLY A 116 3.04 -7.43 -5.11
C GLY A 116 3.20 -6.49 -6.30
N ARG A 117 3.89 -6.96 -7.33
CA ARG A 117 4.34 -6.12 -8.44
C ARG A 117 3.15 -5.62 -9.28
N ARG A 118 3.13 -4.32 -9.54
CA ARG A 118 2.13 -3.70 -10.43
C ARG A 118 2.28 -4.20 -11.86
N ARG A 119 1.15 -4.41 -12.51
CA ARG A 119 1.06 -4.83 -13.92
C ARG A 119 0.70 -3.64 -14.79
N LYS A 120 1.24 -3.59 -16.00
CA LYS A 120 0.82 -2.62 -17.03
C LYS A 120 -0.65 -2.90 -17.39
N GLY A 121 -1.42 -1.88 -17.76
CA GLY A 121 -2.83 -2.03 -18.11
C GLY A 121 -3.78 -2.22 -16.92
N THR A 122 -3.31 -2.10 -15.69
CA THR A 122 -4.12 -2.26 -14.47
C THR A 122 -4.09 -0.97 -13.67
N LYS A 123 -5.27 -0.48 -13.26
CA LYS A 123 -5.41 0.68 -12.36
C LYS A 123 -5.42 0.21 -10.92
N TYR A 124 -4.66 0.90 -10.06
CA TYR A 124 -4.48 0.57 -8.65
C TYR A 124 -4.99 1.68 -7.76
N PHE A 125 -5.71 1.29 -6.71
CA PHE A 125 -6.19 2.17 -5.66
C PHE A 125 -5.60 1.71 -4.33
N GLY A 126 -5.13 2.63 -3.51
CA GLY A 126 -4.40 2.35 -2.28
C GLY A 126 -2.98 2.90 -2.30
N PRO A 127 -2.09 2.51 -1.41
CA PRO A 127 -2.10 1.28 -0.59
C PRO A 127 -3.09 1.31 0.58
N TYR A 128 -3.57 0.14 0.98
CA TYR A 128 -4.41 -0.03 2.15
C TYR A 128 -3.63 -0.69 3.29
N VAL A 129 -3.91 -0.28 4.53
CA VAL A 129 -3.23 -0.84 5.72
C VAL A 129 -3.60 -2.30 5.92
N ASN A 130 -4.88 -2.64 5.70
CA ASN A 130 -5.44 -3.94 6.00
C ASN A 130 -6.14 -4.55 4.78
N ALA A 131 -5.75 -5.78 4.42
CA ALA A 131 -6.35 -6.52 3.31
C ALA A 131 -7.81 -6.92 3.57
N TRP A 132 -8.21 -7.04 4.82
CA TRP A 132 -9.57 -7.40 5.19
C TRP A 132 -10.52 -6.22 4.88
N VAL A 133 -10.17 -5.02 5.32
CA VAL A 133 -10.96 -3.80 5.07
C VAL A 133 -11.18 -3.58 3.57
N ILE A 134 -10.16 -3.76 2.73
CA ILE A 134 -10.32 -3.57 1.29
C ILE A 134 -11.15 -4.67 0.63
N ARG A 135 -11.16 -5.89 1.18
CA ARG A 135 -12.06 -6.96 0.70
C ARG A 135 -13.52 -6.64 1.00
N ASP A 136 -13.81 -6.17 2.22
CA ASP A 136 -15.15 -5.75 2.59
C ASP A 136 -15.63 -4.57 1.76
N THR A 137 -14.73 -3.60 1.51
CA THR A 137 -15.03 -2.48 0.60
C THR A 137 -15.34 -2.98 -0.81
N LEU A 138 -14.55 -3.92 -1.33
CA LEU A 138 -14.83 -4.52 -2.64
C LEU A 138 -16.17 -5.25 -2.64
N GLU A 139 -16.49 -6.00 -1.59
CA GLU A 139 -17.80 -6.66 -1.47
C GLU A 139 -18.97 -5.68 -1.47
N LEU A 140 -18.82 -4.55 -0.77
CA LEU A 140 -19.82 -3.49 -0.77
C LEU A 140 -20.02 -2.88 -2.17
N VAL A 141 -18.90 -2.61 -2.87
CA VAL A 141 -18.93 -2.11 -4.26
C VAL A 141 -19.63 -3.10 -5.19
N LEU A 142 -19.39 -4.40 -5.02
CA LEU A 142 -19.98 -5.45 -5.87
C LEU A 142 -21.50 -5.61 -5.68
N ARG A 143 -22.08 -5.16 -4.56
CA ARG A 143 -23.54 -5.12 -4.37
C ARG A 143 -24.23 -4.10 -5.27
N THR A 144 -23.55 -2.99 -5.56
CA THR A 144 -24.06 -1.91 -6.41
C THR A 144 -23.59 -2.06 -7.85
N PHE A 145 -22.35 -2.51 -8.04
CA PHE A 145 -21.68 -2.69 -9.33
C PHE A 145 -21.15 -4.11 -9.44
N PRO A 146 -21.96 -5.09 -9.89
CA PRO A 146 -21.60 -6.51 -9.93
C PRO A 146 -20.60 -6.81 -11.06
N VAL A 147 -19.40 -6.22 -10.97
CA VAL A 147 -18.31 -6.41 -11.95
C VAL A 147 -17.61 -7.75 -11.74
N ARG A 148 -16.96 -8.22 -12.78
CA ARG A 148 -16.19 -9.46 -12.74
C ARG A 148 -15.08 -9.42 -11.68
N THR A 149 -14.99 -10.50 -10.88
CA THR A 149 -13.89 -10.71 -9.91
C THR A 149 -13.12 -12.03 -10.14
N CYS A 150 -13.67 -12.94 -10.93
CA CYS A 150 -13.10 -14.27 -11.18
C CYS A 150 -11.79 -14.19 -12.00
N SER A 151 -10.93 -15.22 -11.88
CA SER A 151 -9.72 -15.34 -12.68
C SER A 151 -10.03 -15.63 -14.16
N ASN A 152 -9.07 -15.36 -15.05
CA ASN A 152 -9.21 -15.65 -16.47
C ASN A 152 -9.42 -17.15 -16.75
N GLY A 153 -8.87 -18.03 -15.90
CA GLY A 153 -9.12 -19.48 -16.00
C GLY A 153 -10.57 -19.83 -15.74
N VAL A 154 -11.16 -19.31 -14.65
CA VAL A 154 -12.57 -19.50 -14.32
C VAL A 154 -13.47 -18.88 -15.39
N PHE A 155 -13.14 -17.68 -15.86
CA PHE A 155 -13.89 -17.01 -16.93
C PHE A 155 -13.95 -17.89 -18.20
N LYS A 156 -12.81 -18.36 -18.70
CA LYS A 156 -12.72 -19.23 -19.88
C LYS A 156 -13.44 -20.57 -19.69
N GLN A 157 -13.40 -21.12 -18.48
CA GLN A 157 -14.12 -22.36 -18.14
C GLN A 157 -15.63 -22.18 -18.29
N HIS A 158 -16.21 -21.15 -17.67
CA HIS A 158 -17.66 -20.90 -17.74
C HIS A 158 -18.12 -20.48 -19.14
N ASN A 159 -17.27 -19.76 -19.89
CA ASN A 159 -17.52 -19.45 -21.29
C ASN A 159 -17.67 -20.75 -22.12
N ARG A 160 -16.75 -21.72 -21.94
CA ARG A 160 -16.87 -23.03 -22.63
C ARG A 160 -18.08 -23.85 -22.23
N LEU A 161 -18.46 -23.79 -20.94
CA LEU A 161 -19.61 -24.53 -20.41
C LEU A 161 -20.96 -23.91 -20.81
N GLY A 162 -20.97 -22.65 -21.27
CA GLY A 162 -22.16 -21.93 -21.63
C GLY A 162 -23.14 -21.72 -20.48
N ARG A 163 -22.68 -21.79 -19.23
CA ARG A 163 -23.55 -21.60 -18.04
C ARG A 163 -22.90 -20.69 -16.99
N PRO A 164 -23.74 -19.86 -16.31
CA PRO A 164 -23.30 -18.97 -15.25
C PRO A 164 -22.62 -19.70 -14.09
N CYS A 165 -21.68 -18.99 -13.42
CA CYS A 165 -21.09 -19.45 -12.17
C CYS A 165 -21.91 -18.99 -10.95
N LEU A 166 -21.54 -19.47 -9.75
CA LEU A 166 -22.20 -19.09 -8.50
C LEU A 166 -22.30 -17.58 -8.28
N LEU A 167 -21.28 -16.81 -8.70
CA LEU A 167 -21.26 -15.35 -8.51
C LEU A 167 -22.41 -14.65 -9.24
N PHE A 168 -22.90 -15.19 -10.34
CA PHE A 168 -24.10 -14.70 -11.01
C PHE A 168 -25.34 -14.95 -10.17
N HIS A 169 -25.53 -16.16 -9.68
CA HIS A 169 -26.71 -16.54 -8.91
C HIS A 169 -26.84 -15.82 -7.56
N ILE A 170 -25.73 -15.30 -7.03
CA ILE A 170 -25.71 -14.47 -5.82
C ILE A 170 -25.54 -12.98 -6.13
N GLU A 171 -25.83 -12.57 -7.37
CA GLU A 171 -25.84 -11.16 -7.83
C GLU A 171 -24.52 -10.39 -7.64
N LYS A 172 -23.39 -11.10 -7.52
CA LYS A 172 -22.04 -10.50 -7.40
C LYS A 172 -21.30 -10.36 -8.73
N CYS A 173 -21.93 -10.75 -9.87
CA CYS A 173 -21.36 -10.65 -11.20
C CYS A 173 -22.46 -10.69 -12.27
N ILE A 174 -22.35 -9.83 -13.28
CA ILE A 174 -23.27 -9.81 -14.44
C ILE A 174 -23.02 -10.95 -15.44
N CYS A 175 -22.12 -11.88 -15.13
CA CYS A 175 -21.78 -13.06 -15.95
C CYS A 175 -21.34 -12.76 -17.40
N PRO A 176 -20.36 -11.89 -17.65
CA PRO A 176 -19.94 -11.55 -19.01
C PRO A 176 -19.26 -12.72 -19.75
N CYS A 177 -19.01 -13.82 -19.07
CA CYS A 177 -18.45 -15.04 -19.66
C CYS A 177 -19.47 -15.92 -20.39
N VAL A 178 -20.78 -15.63 -20.27
CA VAL A 178 -21.82 -16.39 -20.96
C VAL A 178 -22.66 -15.43 -21.78
N ALA A 179 -22.68 -15.64 -23.09
CA ALA A 179 -23.54 -14.86 -23.99
C ALA A 179 -25.03 -15.17 -23.68
N ASN A 180 -25.88 -14.14 -23.70
CA ASN A 180 -27.34 -14.24 -23.50
C ASN A 180 -27.81 -14.67 -22.11
N VAL A 181 -27.15 -14.21 -21.06
CA VAL A 181 -27.74 -14.23 -19.72
C VAL A 181 -28.60 -12.96 -19.57
N ASN A 182 -29.92 -13.13 -19.68
CA ASN A 182 -30.93 -12.10 -19.40
C ASN A 182 -31.11 -11.95 -17.90
#